data_970ac2f3291095e918da256f72589505
#
_entry.id   970ac2f3291095e918da256f72589505
#
_cell.length_a   1.000
_cell.length_b   1.000
_cell.length_c   1.000
_cell.angle_alpha   90.00
_cell.angle_beta   90.00
_cell.angle_gamma   90.00
#
_symmetry.space_group_name_H-M   'P 1'
#
loop_
_entity.id
_entity.type
_entity.pdbx_description
1 polymer ?
#
loop_
_entity_poly.entity_id
_entity_poly.type
_entity_poly.pdbx_seq_one_letter_code
_entity_poly.pdbx_strand_id
1 'polypeptide(L)'
;ALDATVHGTKAKLETHPGNHRIGFWVNAADFVQWKFNFPRAGNYDVELTYSAAGPSGTKAVITLAGQSLPVTLKTTGSWYRYTTLPVGRIKIPKTGPHVITVKCTKKIGGAVMNLKAVTLRPR
;
A
#
# COMPACT_ATOMS: atom_id res chain seq x y z
N ALA A 1 5.73 2.07 -6.75
CA ALA A 1 6.54 2.08 -5.50
C ALA A 1 7.76 2.99 -5.56
N LEU A 2 8.19 3.41 -6.75
CA LEU A 2 9.42 4.22 -6.91
C LEU A 2 9.41 5.52 -6.10
N ASP A 3 8.26 6.18 -5.97
CA ASP A 3 8.15 7.47 -5.28
C ASP A 3 7.86 7.33 -3.79
N ALA A 4 7.91 6.11 -3.27
CA ALA A 4 7.59 5.85 -1.88
C ALA A 4 8.73 6.24 -0.95
N THR A 5 8.39 6.72 0.24
CA THR A 5 9.30 6.86 1.37
C THR A 5 9.02 5.74 2.35
N VAL A 6 10.04 4.95 2.66
CA VAL A 6 9.92 3.83 3.58
C VAL A 6 10.43 4.26 4.95
N HIS A 7 9.60 4.05 5.98
CA HIS A 7 9.95 4.33 7.37
C HIS A 7 10.07 3.01 8.11
N GLY A 8 11.24 2.74 8.68
CA GLY A 8 11.44 1.54 9.46
C GLY A 8 12.84 0.96 9.32
N THR A 9 13.01 -0.26 9.81
CA THR A 9 14.32 -0.91 9.93
C THR A 9 14.55 -2.03 8.94
N LYS A 10 13.50 -2.65 8.40
CA LYS A 10 13.60 -3.84 7.54
C LYS A 10 12.97 -3.64 6.16
N ALA A 11 11.81 -2.99 6.06
CA ALA A 11 11.18 -2.75 4.77
C ALA A 11 12.04 -1.81 3.92
N LYS A 12 12.15 -2.08 2.63
CA LYS A 12 12.94 -1.27 1.71
C LYS A 12 12.40 -1.31 0.30
N LEU A 13 12.66 -0.23 -0.44
CA LEU A 13 12.36 -0.18 -1.87
C LEU A 13 13.36 -1.07 -2.62
N GLU A 14 12.82 -2.03 -3.37
CA GLU A 14 13.58 -2.87 -4.27
C GLU A 14 13.34 -2.44 -5.70
N THR A 15 14.40 -2.09 -6.43
CA THR A 15 14.31 -1.59 -7.80
C THR A 15 14.77 -2.65 -8.78
N HIS A 16 13.80 -3.26 -9.47
CA HIS A 16 14.05 -4.23 -10.53
C HIS A 16 13.27 -3.79 -11.77
N PRO A 17 13.86 -3.78 -12.96
CA PRO A 17 13.13 -3.38 -14.17
C PRO A 17 11.80 -4.12 -14.30
N GLY A 18 10.72 -3.36 -14.41
CA GLY A 18 9.37 -3.90 -14.50
C GLY A 18 8.80 -4.47 -13.21
N ASN A 19 9.55 -4.42 -12.10
CA ASN A 19 9.11 -5.00 -10.82
C ASN A 19 9.64 -4.20 -9.63
N HIS A 20 9.37 -2.90 -9.60
CA HIS A 20 9.68 -2.07 -8.44
C HIS A 20 8.67 -2.35 -7.34
N ARG A 21 9.17 -2.58 -6.13
CA ARG A 21 8.31 -2.95 -5.00
C ARG A 21 8.92 -2.55 -3.67
N ILE A 22 8.09 -2.46 -2.63
CA ILE A 22 8.54 -2.40 -1.25
C ILE A 22 8.62 -3.84 -0.76
N GLY A 23 9.81 -4.34 -0.51
CA GLY A 23 10.06 -5.69 -0.04
C GLY A 23 10.66 -5.72 1.35
N PHE A 24 10.99 -6.92 1.84
CA PHE A 24 11.55 -7.13 3.18
C PHE A 24 10.72 -6.50 4.29
N TRP A 25 9.42 -6.40 4.10
CA TRP A 25 8.51 -5.83 5.08
C TRP A 25 8.15 -6.90 6.12
N VAL A 26 9.11 -7.18 6.99
CA VAL A 26 8.99 -8.23 8.02
C VAL A 26 8.73 -7.65 9.41
N ASN A 27 8.92 -6.36 9.60
CA ASN A 27 8.62 -5.67 10.85
C ASN A 27 7.28 -4.94 10.70
N ALA A 28 6.29 -5.30 11.51
CA ALA A 28 4.96 -4.70 11.45
C ALA A 28 4.96 -3.20 11.77
N ALA A 29 5.97 -2.70 12.48
CA ALA A 29 6.10 -1.28 12.78
C ALA A 29 6.59 -0.45 11.59
N ASP A 30 7.15 -1.07 10.57
CA ASP A 30 7.58 -0.38 9.37
C ASP A 30 6.36 0.08 8.56
N PHE A 31 6.46 1.23 7.90
CA PHE A 31 5.36 1.73 7.07
C PHE A 31 5.89 2.51 5.89
N VAL A 32 4.99 2.80 4.93
CA VAL A 32 5.33 3.39 3.64
C VAL A 32 4.45 4.61 3.41
N GLN A 33 5.03 5.67 2.87
CA GLN A 33 4.33 6.90 2.55
C GLN A 33 4.64 7.35 1.12
N TRP A 34 3.62 7.94 0.49
CA TRP A 34 3.75 8.68 -0.76
C TRP A 34 3.18 10.08 -0.57
N LYS A 35 3.86 11.08 -1.17
CA LYS A 35 3.28 12.40 -1.34
C LYS A 35 2.78 12.49 -2.77
N PHE A 36 1.49 12.72 -2.94
CA PHE A 36 0.86 12.77 -4.25
C PHE A 36 0.10 14.06 -4.43
N ASN A 37 0.25 14.66 -5.62
CA ASN A 37 -0.39 15.92 -5.98
C ASN A 37 -1.69 15.60 -6.75
N PHE A 38 -2.83 15.78 -6.09
CA PHE A 38 -4.13 15.46 -6.68
C PHE A 38 -4.58 16.59 -7.60
N PRO A 39 -4.83 16.29 -8.90
CA PRO A 39 -5.21 17.32 -9.88
C PRO A 39 -6.65 17.81 -9.69
N ARG A 40 -7.49 17.06 -9.00
CA ARG A 40 -8.87 17.45 -8.71
C ARG A 40 -9.33 16.90 -7.36
N ALA A 41 -10.23 17.65 -6.71
CA ALA A 41 -10.95 17.18 -5.54
C ALA A 41 -12.06 16.20 -5.97
N GLY A 42 -12.61 15.48 -5.03
CA GLY A 42 -13.72 14.55 -5.27
C GLY A 42 -13.42 13.14 -4.83
N ASN A 43 -14.21 12.19 -5.30
CA ASN A 43 -14.11 10.80 -4.92
C ASN A 43 -13.12 10.05 -5.79
N TYR A 44 -12.36 9.14 -5.16
CA TYR A 44 -11.41 8.26 -5.84
C TYR A 44 -11.63 6.83 -5.36
N ASP A 45 -11.62 5.89 -6.29
CA ASP A 45 -11.54 4.47 -5.95
C ASP A 45 -10.08 4.13 -5.67
N VAL A 46 -9.84 3.37 -4.60
CA VAL A 46 -8.50 3.00 -4.15
C VAL A 46 -8.30 1.50 -4.34
N GLU A 47 -7.18 1.15 -4.98
CA GLU A 47 -6.77 -0.23 -5.22
C GLU A 47 -5.34 -0.44 -4.71
N LEU A 48 -5.08 -1.63 -4.19
CA LEU A 48 -3.77 -2.04 -3.70
C LEU A 48 -3.22 -3.16 -4.59
N THR A 49 -2.01 -2.98 -5.12
CA THR A 49 -1.32 -4.02 -5.89
C THR A 49 -0.16 -4.56 -5.07
N TYR A 50 -0.21 -5.85 -4.76
CA TYR A 50 0.75 -6.48 -3.85
C TYR A 50 0.92 -7.97 -4.15
N SER A 51 1.95 -8.57 -3.55
CA SER A 51 2.11 -10.02 -3.48
C SER A 51 2.34 -10.45 -2.04
N ALA A 52 1.89 -11.64 -1.70
CA ALA A 52 2.07 -12.20 -0.37
C ALA A 52 2.06 -13.74 -0.46
N ALA A 53 3.16 -14.37 -0.08
CA ALA A 53 3.30 -15.83 -0.10
C ALA A 53 2.89 -16.48 1.23
N GLY A 54 2.78 -15.70 2.30
CA GLY A 54 2.41 -16.21 3.61
C GLY A 54 0.91 -16.47 3.75
N PRO A 55 0.46 -16.80 4.96
CA PRO A 55 -0.97 -17.05 5.19
C PRO A 55 -1.80 -15.78 5.01
N SER A 56 -3.08 -15.96 4.65
CA SER A 56 -4.04 -14.86 4.57
C SER A 56 -4.37 -14.34 5.96
N GLY A 57 -4.80 -13.08 6.03
CA GLY A 57 -5.30 -12.48 7.26
C GLY A 57 -4.46 -11.33 7.82
N THR A 58 -3.28 -11.06 7.27
CA THR A 58 -2.52 -9.86 7.62
C THR A 58 -3.37 -8.64 7.32
N LYS A 59 -3.44 -7.71 8.27
CA LYS A 59 -4.23 -6.49 8.15
C LYS A 59 -3.37 -5.27 8.01
N ALA A 60 -3.80 -4.40 7.12
CA ALA A 60 -3.16 -3.12 6.87
C ALA A 60 -4.21 -2.02 6.84
N VAL A 61 -3.76 -0.78 6.85
CA VAL A 61 -4.64 0.39 6.71
C VAL A 61 -3.98 1.38 5.77
N ILE A 62 -4.78 1.94 4.87
CA ILE A 62 -4.38 3.03 4.00
C ILE A 62 -5.01 4.30 4.55
N THR A 63 -4.19 5.29 4.87
CA THR A 63 -4.65 6.56 5.43
C THR A 63 -4.36 7.69 4.46
N LEU A 64 -5.35 8.54 4.21
CA LEU A 64 -5.25 9.64 3.27
C LEU A 64 -6.32 10.68 3.60
N ALA A 65 -5.93 11.95 3.68
CA ALA A 65 -6.84 13.07 3.91
C ALA A 65 -7.72 12.87 5.16
N GLY A 66 -7.15 12.34 6.24
CA GLY A 66 -7.87 12.10 7.48
C GLY A 66 -8.82 10.90 7.45
N GLN A 67 -8.83 10.13 6.36
CA GLN A 67 -9.68 8.96 6.19
C GLN A 67 -8.82 7.69 6.23
N SER A 68 -9.37 6.60 6.73
CA SER A 68 -8.68 5.32 6.86
C SER A 68 -9.46 4.22 6.17
N LEU A 69 -8.77 3.42 5.35
CA LEU A 69 -9.34 2.27 4.64
C LEU A 69 -8.65 1.01 5.16
N PRO A 70 -9.35 0.18 5.95
CA PRO A 70 -8.78 -1.08 6.40
C PRO A 70 -8.75 -2.11 5.27
N VAL A 71 -7.69 -2.92 5.25
CA VAL A 71 -7.47 -3.95 4.24
C VAL A 71 -7.11 -5.26 4.94
N THR A 72 -7.74 -6.35 4.53
CA THR A 72 -7.31 -7.69 4.91
C THR A 72 -6.64 -8.33 3.69
N LEU A 73 -5.37 -8.65 3.82
CA LEU A 73 -4.59 -9.20 2.73
C LEU A 73 -4.86 -10.69 2.58
N LYS A 74 -5.06 -11.12 1.33
CA LYS A 74 -5.16 -12.53 0.98
C LYS A 74 -3.84 -12.98 0.38
N THR A 75 -3.44 -14.23 0.67
CA THR A 75 -2.24 -14.78 0.05
C THR A 75 -2.41 -14.82 -1.47
N THR A 76 -1.32 -14.53 -2.19
CA THR A 76 -1.26 -14.71 -3.63
C THR A 76 -0.52 -15.98 -4.01
N GLY A 77 -0.02 -16.72 -3.02
CA GLY A 77 0.70 -18.00 -3.21
C GLY A 77 2.15 -17.85 -3.60
N SER A 78 2.63 -16.65 -3.88
CA SER A 78 4.02 -16.42 -4.28
C SER A 78 4.38 -14.95 -4.08
N TRP A 79 5.65 -14.69 -3.74
CA TRP A 79 6.18 -13.31 -3.69
C TRP A 79 6.33 -12.69 -5.08
N TYR A 80 6.19 -13.47 -6.14
CA TYR A 80 6.30 -13.01 -7.52
C TYR A 80 4.96 -12.91 -8.24
N ARG A 81 3.88 -13.32 -7.60
CA ARG A 81 2.52 -13.23 -8.15
C ARG A 81 1.79 -12.06 -7.48
N TYR A 82 1.58 -11.00 -8.25
CA TYR A 82 0.90 -9.81 -7.78
C TYR A 82 -0.59 -9.88 -8.07
N THR A 83 -1.38 -9.28 -7.19
CA THR A 83 -2.82 -9.10 -7.39
C THR A 83 -3.19 -7.66 -7.09
N THR A 84 -4.30 -7.20 -7.66
CA THR A 84 -4.86 -5.89 -7.38
C THR A 84 -6.17 -6.08 -6.62
N LEU A 85 -6.22 -5.50 -5.42
CA LEU A 85 -7.35 -5.62 -4.52
C LEU A 85 -8.05 -4.27 -4.39
N PRO A 86 -9.35 -4.18 -4.74
CA PRO A 86 -10.13 -2.98 -4.44
C PRO A 86 -10.22 -2.80 -2.92
N VAL A 87 -9.91 -1.60 -2.45
CA VAL A 87 -9.86 -1.31 -1.01
C VAL A 87 -11.06 -0.51 -0.55
N GLY A 88 -11.52 0.43 -1.37
CA GLY A 88 -12.63 1.28 -1.04
C GLY A 88 -12.58 2.60 -1.77
N ARG A 89 -13.31 3.57 -1.24
CA ARG A 89 -13.42 4.90 -1.82
C ARG A 89 -12.98 5.94 -0.81
N ILE A 90 -12.28 6.97 -1.29
CA ILE A 90 -11.82 8.06 -0.45
C ILE A 90 -12.21 9.39 -1.10
N LYS A 91 -12.51 10.39 -0.27
CA LYS A 91 -12.84 11.72 -0.74
C LYS A 91 -11.67 12.66 -0.51
N ILE A 92 -11.22 13.31 -1.58
CA ILE A 92 -10.16 14.32 -1.52
C ILE A 92 -10.84 15.70 -1.43
N PRO A 93 -10.69 16.42 -0.30
CA PRO A 93 -11.40 17.67 -0.09
C PRO A 93 -10.86 18.84 -0.90
N LYS A 94 -9.57 18.81 -1.23
CA LYS A 94 -8.90 19.89 -1.96
C LYS A 94 -7.89 19.32 -2.94
N THR A 95 -7.68 20.01 -4.07
CA THR A 95 -6.55 19.76 -4.95
C THR A 95 -5.24 20.03 -4.22
N GLY A 96 -4.14 19.46 -4.72
CA GLY A 96 -2.81 19.69 -4.17
C GLY A 96 -2.24 18.47 -3.48
N PRO A 97 -1.16 18.65 -2.70
CA PRO A 97 -0.43 17.54 -2.11
C PRO A 97 -1.16 16.93 -0.91
N HIS A 98 -1.18 15.60 -0.90
CA HIS A 98 -1.64 14.81 0.25
C HIS A 98 -0.68 13.65 0.45
N VAL A 99 -0.54 13.20 1.70
CA VAL A 99 0.31 12.05 2.05
C VAL A 99 -0.57 10.82 2.15
N ILE A 100 -0.18 9.77 1.41
CA ILE A 100 -0.80 8.46 1.47
C ILE A 100 0.10 7.59 2.34
N THR A 101 -0.45 6.99 3.40
CA THR A 101 0.30 6.14 4.32
C THR A 101 -0.27 4.73 4.29
N VAL A 102 0.60 3.72 4.17
CA VAL A 102 0.22 2.31 4.28
C VAL A 102 0.94 1.73 5.50
N LYS A 103 0.17 1.25 6.46
CA LYS A 103 0.66 0.67 7.72
C LYS A 103 0.11 -0.73 7.91
N CYS A 104 0.91 -1.60 8.52
CA CYS A 104 0.43 -2.90 8.98
C CYS A 104 -0.18 -2.74 10.36
N THR A 105 -1.39 -3.25 10.55
CA THR A 105 -2.07 -3.24 11.85
C THR A 105 -2.02 -4.60 12.53
N LYS A 106 -1.89 -5.69 11.77
CA LYS A 106 -1.74 -7.04 12.31
C LYS A 106 -1.02 -7.92 11.32
N LYS A 107 0.18 -8.37 11.67
CA LYS A 107 0.97 -9.29 10.85
C LYS A 107 0.69 -10.73 11.28
N ILE A 108 0.28 -11.58 10.33
CA ILE A 108 -0.03 -13.00 10.60
C ILE A 108 1.16 -13.88 10.30
N GLY A 109 1.84 -13.67 9.19
CA GLY A 109 2.99 -14.48 8.78
C GLY A 109 4.32 -13.83 9.08
N GLY A 110 5.38 -14.30 8.42
CA GLY A 110 6.74 -13.77 8.57
C GLY A 110 6.95 -12.41 7.95
N ALA A 111 6.11 -12.01 7.01
CA ALA A 111 6.20 -10.73 6.31
C ALA A 111 4.83 -10.14 6.08
N VAL A 112 4.77 -8.81 5.86
CA VAL A 112 3.52 -8.12 5.56
C VAL A 112 3.11 -8.37 4.12
N MET A 113 3.89 -7.88 3.16
CA MET A 113 3.63 -8.02 1.72
C MET A 113 4.81 -7.44 0.94
N ASN A 114 4.84 -7.73 -0.37
CA ASN A 114 5.59 -6.93 -1.33
C ASN A 114 4.60 -5.94 -1.93
N LEU A 115 4.77 -4.67 -1.65
CA LEU A 115 3.86 -3.62 -2.11
C LEU A 115 4.37 -3.01 -3.40
N LYS A 116 3.57 -3.11 -4.47
CA LYS A 116 3.93 -2.58 -5.77
C LYS A 116 3.33 -1.19 -6.00
N ALA A 117 2.05 -1.02 -5.71
CA ALA A 117 1.37 0.24 -6.00
C ALA A 117 0.10 0.42 -5.17
N VAL A 118 -0.22 1.69 -4.92
CA VAL A 118 -1.55 2.13 -4.52
C VAL A 118 -2.09 2.95 -5.69
N THR A 119 -3.22 2.55 -6.25
CA THR A 119 -3.82 3.19 -7.41
C THR A 119 -5.08 3.93 -6.99
N LEU A 120 -5.18 5.18 -7.43
CA LEU A 120 -6.32 6.05 -7.14
C LEU A 120 -6.96 6.45 -8.47
N ARG A 121 -8.23 6.05 -8.65
CA ARG A 121 -8.98 6.33 -9.88
C ARG A 121 -10.07 7.36 -9.59
N PRO A 122 -10.07 8.51 -10.28
CA PRO A 122 -11.14 9.52 -10.13
C PRO A 122 -12.50 8.94 -10.52
N ARG A 123 -13.50 9.37 -9.82
CA ARG A 123 -14.87 8.99 -10.11
C ARG A 123 -15.69 10.16 -10.60
#